data_b7b09a27d53163d3f282a12c173a58d3
#
_entry.id   b7b09a27d53163d3f282a12c173a58d3
#
_cell.length_a   1.000
_cell.length_b   1.000
_cell.length_c   1.000
_cell.angle_alpha   90.00
_cell.angle_beta   90.00
_cell.angle_gamma   90.00
#
_symmetry.space_group_name_H-M   'P 1'
#
loop_
_entity.id
_entity.type
_entity.pdbx_description
1 polymer ?
#
loop_
_entity_poly.entity_id
_entity_poly.type
_entity_poly.pdbx_seq_one_letter_code
_entity_poly.pdbx_strand_id
1 'polypeptide(L)'
;MADEIQSVRQFRRFALAVCAIGVVIQLGLTAYYLGMGHKAAPHHLPVGLVADAGQRAEVIAMLSAGGRFEVGDFDSAGELTTAIRRREVYGGVDLSGAAPHLYVASAAGPAAATLLRGTYTSVLQQRTAEQVTELAATSDEIGVATVEQLITPPQVTDVVPLPADDVNGVSLGFLTQALSLGGTIASMGLGRLLPRTRRSWRRGVAHLSTLILYAVGSAAAVLMSMSWFGVGSDANRWEMLGIFSLISLAVTGSTAGAVALVGPAGAAVGAFYFTIGTVISGASILPEFLPAFGQHLGENLPTGAGVQAVRDDLYFPDAPIGPHLWVLTAYAAIGCLLVLITNVLPNRKDSTSEVDLDLTVRLEGVPAGSISRSNSDFRGHAEPVERGNRGSERTHREHPEPDHRAADPAGNHSNDRGPDIGVGKQ
;
A
#
# COMPACT_ATOMS: atom_id res chain seq x y z
N MET A 1 -31.08 -16.22 36.31
CA MET A 1 -30.05 -15.49 37.12
C MET A 1 -28.67 -16.17 37.05
N ALA A 2 -28.52 -17.50 37.27
CA ALA A 2 -27.20 -18.16 37.13
C ALA A 2 -26.69 -18.15 35.69
N ASP A 3 -27.50 -18.46 34.68
CA ASP A 3 -27.15 -18.46 33.26
C ASP A 3 -26.81 -17.06 32.75
N GLU A 4 -27.50 -16.04 33.23
CA GLU A 4 -27.26 -14.66 32.88
C GLU A 4 -25.91 -14.14 33.43
N ILE A 5 -25.57 -14.53 34.67
CA ILE A 5 -24.26 -14.23 35.28
C ILE A 5 -23.13 -14.97 34.55
N GLN A 6 -23.38 -16.17 34.04
CA GLN A 6 -22.41 -16.96 33.30
C GLN A 6 -22.17 -16.34 31.90
N SER A 7 -23.23 -15.88 31.22
CA SER A 7 -23.12 -15.18 29.94
C SER A 7 -22.35 -13.86 30.04
N VAL A 8 -22.58 -13.08 31.10
CA VAL A 8 -21.87 -11.83 31.36
C VAL A 8 -20.38 -12.10 31.68
N ARG A 9 -20.06 -13.16 32.42
CA ARG A 9 -18.66 -13.54 32.67
C ARG A 9 -17.93 -13.98 31.40
N GLN A 10 -18.58 -14.77 30.56
CA GLN A 10 -18.00 -15.17 29.26
C GLN A 10 -17.79 -13.97 28.34
N PHE A 11 -18.76 -13.08 28.23
CA PHE A 11 -18.62 -11.83 27.46
C PHE A 11 -17.44 -10.98 27.96
N ARG A 12 -17.33 -10.79 29.29
CA ARG A 12 -16.20 -10.03 29.87
C ARG A 12 -14.84 -10.66 29.58
N ARG A 13 -14.73 -12.00 29.68
CA ARG A 13 -13.48 -12.72 29.34
C ARG A 13 -13.15 -12.56 27.85
N PHE A 14 -14.14 -12.70 26.97
CA PHE A 14 -13.97 -12.51 25.55
C PHE A 14 -13.58 -11.05 25.21
N ALA A 15 -14.25 -10.08 25.79
CA ALA A 15 -13.93 -8.67 25.62
C ALA A 15 -12.52 -8.33 26.10
N LEU A 16 -12.11 -8.83 27.29
CA LEU A 16 -10.75 -8.65 27.78
C LEU A 16 -9.70 -9.30 26.88
N ALA A 17 -9.98 -10.51 26.34
CA ALA A 17 -9.07 -11.18 25.42
C ALA A 17 -8.93 -10.39 24.12
N VAL A 18 -10.02 -9.89 23.55
CA VAL A 18 -9.99 -9.06 22.34
C VAL A 18 -9.22 -7.76 22.58
N CYS A 19 -9.46 -7.09 23.72
CA CYS A 19 -8.70 -5.89 24.09
C CYS A 19 -7.21 -6.18 24.25
N ALA A 20 -6.86 -7.28 24.96
CA ALA A 20 -5.46 -7.66 25.15
C ALA A 20 -4.76 -7.98 23.82
N ILE A 21 -5.41 -8.73 22.92
CA ILE A 21 -4.89 -9.01 21.58
C ILE A 21 -4.72 -7.72 20.80
N GLY A 22 -5.71 -6.81 20.84
CA GLY A 22 -5.64 -5.51 20.18
C GLY A 22 -4.45 -4.67 20.65
N VAL A 23 -4.22 -4.62 21.97
CA VAL A 23 -3.07 -3.90 22.55
C VAL A 23 -1.74 -4.53 22.13
N VAL A 24 -1.64 -5.86 22.11
CA VAL A 24 -0.42 -6.56 21.66
C VAL A 24 -0.15 -6.28 20.17
N ILE A 25 -1.18 -6.33 19.32
CA ILE A 25 -1.04 -5.97 17.90
C ILE A 25 -0.61 -4.52 17.75
N GLN A 26 -1.24 -3.60 18.49
CA GLN A 26 -0.90 -2.18 18.45
C GLN A 26 0.55 -1.93 18.87
N LEU A 27 1.00 -2.57 19.95
CA LEU A 27 2.39 -2.50 20.41
C LEU A 27 3.35 -3.04 19.35
N GLY A 28 3.03 -4.20 18.75
CA GLY A 28 3.83 -4.80 17.68
C GLY A 28 3.95 -3.91 16.45
N LEU A 29 2.84 -3.34 15.99
CA LEU A 29 2.84 -2.41 14.84
C LEU A 29 3.59 -1.12 15.16
N THR A 30 3.40 -0.55 16.35
CA THR A 30 4.13 0.65 16.77
C THR A 30 5.64 0.40 16.83
N ALA A 31 6.06 -0.72 17.44
CA ALA A 31 7.47 -1.11 17.49
C ALA A 31 8.04 -1.33 16.08
N TYR A 32 7.27 -1.96 15.18
CA TYR A 32 7.65 -2.15 13.79
C TYR A 32 7.83 -0.82 13.05
N TYR A 33 6.84 0.08 13.13
CA TYR A 33 6.90 1.37 12.42
C TYR A 33 8.04 2.26 12.92
N LEU A 34 8.23 2.32 14.25
CA LEU A 34 9.36 3.04 14.82
C LEU A 34 10.69 2.37 14.47
N GLY A 35 10.76 1.03 14.48
CA GLY A 35 11.96 0.28 14.12
C GLY A 35 12.39 0.50 12.66
N MET A 36 11.44 0.66 11.74
CA MET A 36 11.73 0.92 10.33
C MET A 36 12.07 2.39 10.05
N GLY A 37 11.46 3.35 10.75
CA GLY A 37 11.55 4.78 10.39
C GLY A 37 12.30 5.69 11.36
N HIS A 38 12.49 5.28 12.63
CA HIS A 38 13.00 6.16 13.69
C HIS A 38 14.42 6.70 13.44
N LYS A 39 15.28 5.88 12.85
CA LYS A 39 16.67 6.26 12.50
C LYS A 39 16.96 5.80 11.07
N ALA A 40 16.14 6.22 10.13
CA ALA A 40 16.36 5.92 8.73
C ALA A 40 17.70 6.53 8.30
N ALA A 41 18.69 5.69 8.07
CA ALA A 41 20.03 6.06 7.63
C ALA A 41 20.37 5.24 6.39
N PRO A 42 21.11 5.78 5.44
CA PRO A 42 21.47 5.04 4.26
C PRO A 42 22.37 3.86 4.59
N HIS A 43 22.11 2.74 3.96
CA HIS A 43 22.92 1.53 3.97
C HIS A 43 23.27 1.21 2.53
N HIS A 44 24.56 1.38 2.16
CA HIS A 44 25.05 1.13 0.80
C HIS A 44 24.25 1.88 -0.28
N LEU A 45 23.90 3.18 -0.02
CA LEU A 45 23.22 4.00 -1.00
C LEU A 45 24.10 4.14 -2.26
N PRO A 46 23.66 3.69 -3.45
CA PRO A 46 24.44 3.78 -4.67
C PRO A 46 24.65 5.23 -5.09
N VAL A 47 25.91 5.65 -5.20
CA VAL A 47 26.31 6.99 -5.62
C VAL A 47 27.44 6.93 -6.63
N GLY A 48 27.48 7.85 -7.57
CA GLY A 48 28.51 7.91 -8.59
C GLY A 48 29.64 8.89 -8.26
N LEU A 49 30.82 8.59 -8.75
CA LEU A 49 31.99 9.46 -8.69
C LEU A 49 32.62 9.55 -10.08
N VAL A 50 32.89 10.80 -10.52
CA VAL A 50 33.77 11.10 -11.64
C VAL A 50 34.97 11.85 -11.06
N ALA A 51 36.14 11.25 -11.16
CA ALA A 51 37.38 11.86 -10.61
C ALA A 51 38.62 11.40 -11.39
N ASP A 52 39.65 12.21 -11.37
CA ASP A 52 40.95 11.85 -11.92
C ASP A 52 41.58 10.69 -11.16
N ALA A 53 42.38 9.88 -11.85
CA ALA A 53 42.95 8.65 -11.30
C ALA A 53 43.76 8.87 -9.99
N GLY A 54 44.34 10.06 -9.78
CA GLY A 54 45.10 10.40 -8.58
C GLY A 54 44.26 10.64 -7.33
N GLN A 55 43.01 11.08 -7.47
CA GLN A 55 42.11 11.42 -6.34
C GLN A 55 41.06 10.35 -6.10
N ARG A 56 40.78 9.53 -7.11
CA ARG A 56 39.69 8.54 -7.17
C ARG A 56 39.70 7.59 -5.96
N ALA A 57 40.82 6.93 -5.71
CA ALA A 57 40.93 5.95 -4.63
C ALA A 57 40.70 6.54 -3.23
N GLU A 58 41.18 7.73 -2.99
CA GLU A 58 41.02 8.44 -1.71
C GLU A 58 39.57 8.86 -1.47
N VAL A 59 38.91 9.42 -2.50
CA VAL A 59 37.51 9.85 -2.42
C VAL A 59 36.58 8.66 -2.24
N ILE A 60 36.80 7.55 -2.97
CA ILE A 60 36.04 6.31 -2.79
C ILE A 60 36.20 5.80 -1.36
N ALA A 61 37.42 5.72 -0.85
CA ALA A 61 37.67 5.26 0.52
C ALA A 61 36.96 6.15 1.56
N MET A 62 36.99 7.47 1.35
CA MET A 62 36.33 8.44 2.23
C MET A 62 34.81 8.29 2.21
N LEU A 63 34.20 8.21 1.04
CA LEU A 63 32.73 8.10 0.89
C LEU A 63 32.19 6.75 1.34
N SER A 64 32.94 5.66 1.08
CA SER A 64 32.57 4.30 1.49
C SER A 64 32.80 4.04 2.98
N ALA A 65 33.53 4.92 3.67
CA ALA A 65 33.77 4.80 5.09
C ALA A 65 32.48 4.81 5.89
N GLY A 66 32.25 3.76 6.68
CA GLY A 66 31.04 3.60 7.49
C GLY A 66 29.84 2.94 6.77
N GLY A 67 30.01 2.45 5.53
CA GLY A 67 28.99 1.64 4.83
C GLY A 67 27.71 2.41 4.46
N ARG A 68 27.77 3.76 4.44
CA ARG A 68 26.61 4.61 4.10
C ARG A 68 26.39 4.69 2.60
N PHE A 69 27.48 4.71 1.82
CA PHE A 69 27.47 4.84 0.38
C PHE A 69 28.17 3.67 -0.29
N GLU A 70 27.64 3.24 -1.41
CA GLU A 70 28.28 2.36 -2.37
C GLU A 70 28.68 3.21 -3.57
N VAL A 71 30.00 3.40 -3.78
CA VAL A 71 30.50 4.34 -4.77
C VAL A 71 30.81 3.63 -6.06
N GLY A 72 30.04 3.93 -7.11
CA GLY A 72 30.30 3.56 -8.51
C GLY A 72 31.24 4.55 -9.16
N ASP A 73 32.18 4.05 -9.95
CA ASP A 73 33.15 4.84 -10.70
C ASP A 73 32.69 5.04 -12.15
N PHE A 74 32.75 6.29 -12.61
CA PHE A 74 32.31 6.70 -13.95
C PHE A 74 33.41 7.50 -14.63
N ASP A 75 33.56 7.32 -15.93
CA ASP A 75 34.61 7.99 -16.70
C ASP A 75 34.25 9.44 -17.08
N SER A 76 32.95 9.80 -17.04
CA SER A 76 32.48 11.13 -17.41
C SER A 76 31.16 11.51 -16.73
N ALA A 77 30.90 12.82 -16.62
CA ALA A 77 29.62 13.34 -16.17
C ALA A 77 28.42 12.86 -17.05
N GLY A 78 28.66 12.62 -18.33
CA GLY A 78 27.65 12.09 -19.26
C GLY A 78 27.25 10.65 -18.91
N GLU A 79 28.22 9.82 -18.57
CA GLU A 79 27.97 8.45 -18.12
C GLU A 79 27.29 8.44 -16.76
N LEU A 80 27.75 9.25 -15.80
CA LEU A 80 27.11 9.43 -14.49
C LEU A 80 25.65 9.86 -14.64
N THR A 81 25.36 10.87 -15.46
CA THR A 81 23.97 11.32 -15.65
C THR A 81 23.09 10.28 -16.34
N THR A 82 23.66 9.43 -17.19
CA THR A 82 22.98 8.30 -17.80
C THR A 82 22.65 7.24 -16.75
N ALA A 83 23.57 6.90 -15.86
CA ALA A 83 23.36 5.97 -14.76
C ALA A 83 22.28 6.49 -13.78
N ILE A 84 22.26 7.81 -13.52
CA ILE A 84 21.20 8.45 -12.72
C ILE A 84 19.83 8.30 -13.41
N ARG A 85 19.72 8.53 -14.73
CA ARG A 85 18.47 8.36 -15.47
C ARG A 85 18.00 6.91 -15.53
N ARG A 86 18.92 5.95 -15.49
CA ARG A 86 18.61 4.52 -15.38
C ARG A 86 18.36 4.07 -13.95
N ARG A 87 18.46 5.01 -12.99
CA ARG A 87 18.27 4.74 -11.58
C ARG A 87 19.25 3.70 -11.02
N GLU A 88 20.43 3.59 -11.61
CA GLU A 88 21.53 2.75 -11.14
C GLU A 88 22.21 3.40 -9.92
N VAL A 89 22.20 4.75 -9.86
CA VAL A 89 22.69 5.55 -8.73
C VAL A 89 21.70 6.69 -8.42
N TYR A 90 21.64 7.12 -7.16
CA TYR A 90 20.77 8.21 -6.68
C TYR A 90 21.31 9.62 -6.98
N GLY A 91 22.58 9.70 -7.29
CA GLY A 91 23.29 10.91 -7.62
C GLY A 91 24.80 10.66 -7.60
N GLY A 92 25.58 11.70 -7.80
CA GLY A 92 27.04 11.56 -7.77
C GLY A 92 27.75 12.89 -7.91
N VAL A 93 29.06 12.88 -7.72
CA VAL A 93 29.91 14.06 -7.77
C VAL A 93 30.90 13.93 -8.93
N ASP A 94 30.99 14.98 -9.72
CA ASP A 94 32.05 15.16 -10.72
C ASP A 94 33.13 16.11 -10.18
N LEU A 95 34.31 15.56 -10.03
CA LEU A 95 35.51 16.29 -9.58
C LEU A 95 36.55 16.55 -10.70
N SER A 96 36.20 16.16 -11.95
CA SER A 96 37.12 16.32 -13.10
C SER A 96 37.20 17.77 -13.61
N GLY A 97 36.23 18.60 -13.26
CA GLY A 97 36.17 20.00 -13.66
C GLY A 97 36.92 20.95 -12.72
N ALA A 98 36.98 22.24 -13.11
CA ALA A 98 37.59 23.29 -12.30
C ALA A 98 36.88 23.52 -10.95
N ALA A 99 35.59 23.22 -10.89
CA ALA A 99 34.74 23.24 -9.69
C ALA A 99 33.98 21.95 -9.55
N PRO A 100 33.88 21.39 -8.32
CA PRO A 100 33.09 20.20 -8.07
C PRO A 100 31.61 20.39 -8.42
N HIS A 101 31.01 19.41 -9.04
CA HIS A 101 29.61 19.46 -9.46
C HIS A 101 28.82 18.26 -8.89
N LEU A 102 27.75 18.54 -8.19
CA LEU A 102 26.84 17.51 -7.66
C LEU A 102 25.67 17.29 -8.59
N TYR A 103 25.45 16.05 -8.98
CA TYR A 103 24.28 15.58 -9.69
C TYR A 103 23.39 14.79 -8.73
N VAL A 104 22.08 15.06 -8.71
CA VAL A 104 21.11 14.36 -7.89
C VAL A 104 19.88 14.00 -8.72
N ALA A 105 19.05 13.09 -8.24
CA ALA A 105 17.74 12.79 -8.77
C ALA A 105 16.72 12.86 -7.63
N SER A 106 16.00 13.98 -7.48
CA SER A 106 15.00 14.10 -6.42
C SER A 106 13.81 13.17 -6.63
N ALA A 107 13.49 12.81 -7.87
CA ALA A 107 12.43 11.83 -8.18
C ALA A 107 12.79 10.39 -7.79
N ALA A 108 14.09 10.03 -7.71
CA ALA A 108 14.49 8.73 -7.17
C ALA A 108 14.19 8.62 -5.68
N GLY A 109 14.37 9.73 -4.93
CA GLY A 109 14.05 9.82 -3.52
C GLY A 109 14.46 11.17 -2.93
N PRO A 110 13.50 11.99 -2.49
CA PRO A 110 13.78 13.31 -1.93
C PRO A 110 14.75 13.27 -0.74
N ALA A 111 14.63 12.22 0.09
CA ALA A 111 15.51 12.01 1.23
C ALA A 111 16.98 11.77 0.82
N ALA A 112 17.20 10.97 -0.22
CA ALA A 112 18.54 10.73 -0.76
C ALA A 112 19.13 12.01 -1.37
N ALA A 113 18.36 12.73 -2.18
CA ALA A 113 18.80 13.99 -2.77
C ALA A 113 19.16 15.04 -1.70
N THR A 114 18.36 15.15 -0.65
CA THR A 114 18.62 16.05 0.49
C THR A 114 19.89 15.64 1.24
N LEU A 115 20.05 14.34 1.49
CA LEU A 115 21.24 13.81 2.14
C LEU A 115 22.51 14.09 1.32
N LEU A 116 22.47 13.83 0.01
CA LEU A 116 23.60 14.06 -0.89
C LEU A 116 23.98 15.54 -0.94
N ARG A 117 23.01 16.44 -1.06
CA ARG A 117 23.24 17.89 -1.01
C ARG A 117 23.88 18.31 0.33
N GLY A 118 23.33 17.82 1.45
CA GLY A 118 23.86 18.13 2.78
C GLY A 118 25.27 17.59 2.99
N THR A 119 25.55 16.35 2.61
CA THR A 119 26.87 15.74 2.72
C THR A 119 27.90 16.48 1.84
N TYR A 120 27.52 16.75 0.59
CA TYR A 120 28.38 17.48 -0.35
C TYR A 120 28.73 18.87 0.17
N THR A 121 27.74 19.64 0.64
CA THR A 121 27.93 20.96 1.20
C THR A 121 28.87 20.91 2.44
N SER A 122 28.66 19.93 3.33
CA SER A 122 29.51 19.81 4.53
C SER A 122 30.97 19.47 4.19
N VAL A 123 31.18 18.57 3.23
CA VAL A 123 32.54 18.21 2.76
C VAL A 123 33.23 19.41 2.11
N LEU A 124 32.53 20.16 1.27
CA LEU A 124 33.09 21.36 0.66
C LEU A 124 33.45 22.43 1.71
N GLN A 125 32.56 22.68 2.68
CA GLN A 125 32.84 23.63 3.77
C GLN A 125 34.07 23.23 4.58
N GLN A 126 34.23 21.94 4.88
CA GLN A 126 35.39 21.43 5.59
C GLN A 126 36.65 21.64 4.76
N ARG A 127 36.67 21.25 3.48
CA ARG A 127 37.83 21.47 2.59
C ARG A 127 38.16 22.95 2.44
N THR A 128 37.17 23.83 2.30
CA THR A 128 37.36 25.27 2.23
C THR A 128 38.01 25.80 3.51
N ALA A 129 37.55 25.33 4.69
CA ALA A 129 38.13 25.72 5.97
C ALA A 129 39.57 25.25 6.12
N GLU A 130 39.89 24.02 5.67
CA GLU A 130 41.26 23.49 5.65
C GLU A 130 42.18 24.32 4.74
N GLN A 131 41.72 24.61 3.51
CA GLN A 131 42.47 25.44 2.55
C GLN A 131 42.69 26.87 3.04
N VAL A 132 41.66 27.48 3.65
CA VAL A 132 41.81 28.82 4.27
C VAL A 132 42.84 28.81 5.40
N THR A 133 42.82 27.75 6.22
CA THR A 133 43.76 27.58 7.32
C THR A 133 45.21 27.41 6.81
N GLU A 134 45.41 26.63 5.76
CA GLU A 134 46.71 26.42 5.13
C GLU A 134 47.24 27.69 4.45
N LEU A 135 46.37 28.41 3.72
CA LEU A 135 46.67 29.69 3.11
C LEU A 135 47.04 30.75 4.16
N ALA A 136 46.30 30.81 5.28
CA ALA A 136 46.59 31.72 6.37
C ALA A 136 47.89 31.41 7.08
N ALA A 137 48.33 30.13 7.07
CA ALA A 137 49.64 29.73 7.64
C ALA A 137 50.81 30.00 6.71
N THR A 138 50.57 30.09 5.38
CA THR A 138 51.66 30.22 4.37
C THR A 138 51.75 31.61 3.73
N SER A 139 50.73 32.46 3.86
CA SER A 139 50.64 33.76 3.18
C SER A 139 50.20 34.86 4.13
N ASP A 140 50.95 35.99 4.17
CA ASP A 140 50.62 37.19 4.96
C ASP A 140 49.42 37.97 4.40
N GLU A 141 49.06 37.77 3.13
CA GLU A 141 47.92 38.37 2.46
C GLU A 141 47.17 37.32 1.61
N ILE A 142 45.93 37.05 1.95
CA ILE A 142 45.04 36.24 1.11
C ILE A 142 44.35 37.15 0.08
N GLY A 143 44.62 36.96 -1.19
CA GLY A 143 44.04 37.75 -2.28
C GLY A 143 42.53 37.57 -2.35
N VAL A 144 41.79 38.67 -2.59
CA VAL A 144 40.32 38.66 -2.72
C VAL A 144 39.83 37.64 -3.76
N ALA A 145 40.55 37.47 -4.85
CA ALA A 145 40.21 36.49 -5.91
C ALA A 145 40.29 35.02 -5.42
N THR A 146 41.22 34.73 -4.51
CA THR A 146 41.35 33.39 -3.89
C THR A 146 40.21 33.11 -2.93
N VAL A 147 39.79 34.13 -2.16
CA VAL A 147 38.63 34.04 -1.27
C VAL A 147 37.32 33.86 -2.09
N GLU A 148 37.21 34.58 -3.19
CA GLU A 148 36.04 34.50 -4.08
C GLU A 148 35.92 33.10 -4.74
N GLN A 149 37.01 32.46 -5.13
CA GLN A 149 37.04 31.07 -5.62
C GLN A 149 36.65 30.05 -4.52
N LEU A 150 37.10 30.28 -3.27
CA LEU A 150 36.78 29.40 -2.14
C LEU A 150 35.33 29.52 -1.68
N ILE A 151 34.65 30.65 -1.95
CA ILE A 151 33.25 30.92 -1.55
C ILE A 151 32.27 30.58 -2.68
N THR A 152 32.74 30.17 -3.88
CA THR A 152 31.86 29.82 -4.98
C THR A 152 30.85 28.75 -4.55
N PRO A 153 29.53 29.00 -4.65
CA PRO A 153 28.53 28.05 -4.21
C PRO A 153 28.64 26.75 -5.02
N PRO A 154 28.46 25.60 -4.38
CA PRO A 154 28.54 24.32 -5.05
C PRO A 154 27.51 24.25 -6.19
N GLN A 155 27.95 23.80 -7.36
CA GLN A 155 27.06 23.57 -8.49
C GLN A 155 26.25 22.29 -8.21
N VAL A 156 24.94 22.38 -8.24
CA VAL A 156 24.03 21.24 -8.04
C VAL A 156 23.04 21.20 -9.19
N THR A 157 23.03 20.08 -9.89
CA THR A 157 22.04 19.80 -10.95
C THR A 157 21.13 18.66 -10.52
N ASP A 158 19.82 18.90 -10.57
CA ASP A 158 18.83 17.84 -10.43
C ASP A 158 18.55 17.24 -11.81
N VAL A 159 19.05 16.03 -12.05
CA VAL A 159 18.99 15.35 -13.35
C VAL A 159 17.57 14.85 -13.65
N VAL A 160 16.85 14.42 -12.59
CA VAL A 160 15.45 13.96 -12.67
C VAL A 160 14.70 14.62 -11.51
N PRO A 161 14.22 15.86 -11.73
CA PRO A 161 13.51 16.60 -10.70
C PRO A 161 12.11 16.02 -10.45
N LEU A 162 11.61 16.15 -9.21
CA LEU A 162 10.22 15.90 -8.90
C LEU A 162 9.33 16.89 -9.65
N PRO A 163 8.14 16.45 -10.12
CA PRO A 163 7.15 17.33 -10.73
C PRO A 163 6.72 18.44 -9.76
N ALA A 164 6.33 19.60 -10.33
CA ALA A 164 5.84 20.73 -9.54
C ALA A 164 4.56 20.38 -8.74
N ASP A 165 3.76 19.43 -9.24
CA ASP A 165 2.52 18.97 -8.62
C ASP A 165 2.74 17.90 -7.52
N ASP A 166 3.96 17.37 -7.38
CA ASP A 166 4.36 16.43 -6.32
C ASP A 166 5.73 16.74 -5.74
N VAL A 167 5.93 17.97 -5.33
CA VAL A 167 7.21 18.53 -4.84
C VAL A 167 7.84 17.69 -3.72
N ASN A 168 7.04 17.00 -2.93
CA ASN A 168 7.50 16.19 -1.80
C ASN A 168 7.63 14.69 -2.15
N GLY A 169 7.22 14.26 -3.34
CA GLY A 169 7.27 12.86 -3.77
C GLY A 169 6.37 11.93 -2.94
N VAL A 170 5.26 12.44 -2.36
CA VAL A 170 4.37 11.67 -1.46
C VAL A 170 3.28 10.92 -2.19
N SER A 171 3.01 11.26 -3.45
CA SER A 171 1.92 10.67 -4.25
C SER A 171 2.05 9.16 -4.37
N LEU A 172 3.25 8.62 -4.58
CA LEU A 172 3.50 7.18 -4.65
C LEU A 172 3.05 6.44 -3.38
N GLY A 173 3.26 7.03 -2.21
CA GLY A 173 2.82 6.48 -0.93
C GLY A 173 1.30 6.36 -0.85
N PHE A 174 0.58 7.42 -1.20
CA PHE A 174 -0.88 7.43 -1.19
C PHE A 174 -1.48 6.48 -2.23
N LEU A 175 -0.93 6.42 -3.44
CA LEU A 175 -1.36 5.49 -4.50
C LEU A 175 -1.21 4.03 -4.04
N THR A 176 -0.08 3.69 -3.43
CA THR A 176 0.20 2.35 -2.92
C THR A 176 -0.74 1.97 -1.77
N GLN A 177 -1.00 2.90 -0.85
CA GLN A 177 -1.95 2.69 0.25
C GLN A 177 -3.37 2.46 -0.29
N ALA A 178 -3.83 3.29 -1.23
CA ALA A 178 -5.16 3.18 -1.81
C ALA A 178 -5.35 1.83 -2.51
N LEU A 179 -4.37 1.39 -3.33
CA LEU A 179 -4.41 0.11 -4.03
C LEU A 179 -4.41 -1.07 -3.04
N SER A 180 -3.55 -1.02 -2.02
CA SER A 180 -3.44 -2.10 -1.03
C SER A 180 -4.68 -2.22 -0.17
N LEU A 181 -5.23 -1.11 0.31
CA LEU A 181 -6.45 -1.08 1.12
C LEU A 181 -7.67 -1.50 0.29
N GLY A 182 -7.85 -0.88 -0.87
CA GLY A 182 -8.94 -1.17 -1.78
C GLY A 182 -8.94 -2.64 -2.21
N GLY A 183 -7.78 -3.17 -2.56
CA GLY A 183 -7.59 -4.58 -2.92
C GLY A 183 -7.92 -5.53 -1.77
N THR A 184 -7.53 -5.21 -0.55
CA THR A 184 -7.84 -6.00 0.64
C THR A 184 -9.35 -6.07 0.88
N ILE A 185 -10.03 -4.90 0.87
CA ILE A 185 -11.48 -4.82 1.08
C ILE A 185 -12.23 -5.57 -0.01
N ALA A 186 -11.84 -5.40 -1.28
CA ALA A 186 -12.46 -6.09 -2.41
C ALA A 186 -12.31 -7.61 -2.30
N SER A 187 -11.12 -8.12 -1.95
CA SER A 187 -10.87 -9.55 -1.77
C SER A 187 -11.73 -10.16 -0.65
N MET A 188 -11.91 -9.44 0.45
CA MET A 188 -12.79 -9.86 1.54
C MET A 188 -14.26 -9.87 1.11
N GLY A 189 -14.71 -8.86 0.36
CA GLY A 189 -16.07 -8.78 -0.18
C GLY A 189 -16.36 -9.91 -1.16
N LEU A 190 -15.51 -10.11 -2.14
CA LEU A 190 -15.62 -11.17 -3.14
C LEU A 190 -15.64 -12.57 -2.52
N GLY A 191 -14.81 -12.80 -1.50
CA GLY A 191 -14.77 -14.08 -0.77
C GLY A 191 -16.07 -14.41 -0.02
N ARG A 192 -16.90 -13.40 0.30
CA ARG A 192 -18.21 -13.58 0.97
C ARG A 192 -19.36 -13.76 -0.02
N LEU A 193 -19.28 -13.14 -1.19
CA LEU A 193 -20.36 -13.18 -2.20
C LEU A 193 -20.44 -14.51 -2.93
N LEU A 194 -19.41 -15.34 -2.92
CA LEU A 194 -19.35 -16.60 -3.60
C LEU A 194 -19.66 -17.77 -2.64
N PRO A 195 -20.90 -18.30 -2.63
CA PRO A 195 -21.26 -19.41 -1.75
C PRO A 195 -20.41 -20.66 -2.08
N ARG A 196 -19.85 -21.27 -1.03
CA ARG A 196 -18.96 -22.44 -1.13
C ARG A 196 -19.64 -23.74 -1.54
N THR A 197 -20.94 -23.71 -1.80
CA THR A 197 -21.81 -24.91 -1.89
C THR A 197 -21.75 -25.68 -3.21
N ARG A 198 -21.23 -25.15 -4.29
CA ARG A 198 -21.06 -25.89 -5.54
C ARG A 198 -19.79 -25.44 -6.28
N ARG A 199 -18.78 -26.27 -6.29
CA ARG A 199 -17.53 -26.04 -7.02
C ARG A 199 -17.73 -26.38 -8.50
N SER A 200 -17.25 -25.49 -9.37
CA SER A 200 -17.35 -25.65 -10.82
C SER A 200 -16.29 -24.79 -11.49
N TRP A 201 -15.71 -25.30 -12.57
CA TRP A 201 -14.80 -24.54 -13.44
C TRP A 201 -15.40 -23.18 -13.85
N ARG A 202 -16.68 -23.16 -14.21
CA ARG A 202 -17.39 -21.90 -14.57
C ARG A 202 -17.34 -20.85 -13.45
N ARG A 203 -17.40 -21.28 -12.21
CA ARG A 203 -17.29 -20.35 -11.05
C ARG A 203 -15.87 -19.86 -10.84
N GLY A 204 -14.88 -20.75 -11.00
CA GLY A 204 -13.48 -20.35 -10.96
C GLY A 204 -13.18 -19.27 -11.99
N VAL A 205 -13.64 -19.46 -13.22
CA VAL A 205 -13.52 -18.48 -14.31
C VAL A 205 -14.29 -17.21 -14.00
N ALA A 206 -15.53 -17.28 -13.51
CA ALA A 206 -16.31 -16.10 -13.14
C ALA A 206 -15.63 -15.30 -12.00
N HIS A 207 -15.09 -15.99 -11.00
CA HIS A 207 -14.34 -15.33 -9.91
C HIS A 207 -13.08 -14.64 -10.45
N LEU A 208 -12.32 -15.33 -11.30
CA LEU A 208 -11.15 -14.77 -11.93
C LEU A 208 -11.49 -13.55 -12.80
N SER A 209 -12.55 -13.64 -13.62
CA SER A 209 -13.03 -12.53 -14.43
C SER A 209 -13.41 -11.32 -13.56
N THR A 210 -14.02 -11.56 -12.41
CA THR A 210 -14.38 -10.49 -11.46
C THR A 210 -13.15 -9.84 -10.85
N LEU A 211 -12.10 -10.61 -10.51
CA LEU A 211 -10.82 -10.08 -10.01
C LEU A 211 -10.12 -9.23 -11.07
N ILE A 212 -10.09 -9.70 -12.32
CA ILE A 212 -9.49 -8.95 -13.43
C ILE A 212 -10.28 -7.65 -13.68
N LEU A 213 -11.61 -7.72 -13.73
CA LEU A 213 -12.46 -6.56 -13.91
C LEU A 213 -12.27 -5.53 -12.78
N TYR A 214 -12.19 -6.02 -11.54
CA TYR A 214 -11.87 -5.16 -10.40
C TYR A 214 -10.49 -4.53 -10.55
N ALA A 215 -9.47 -5.30 -10.93
CA ALA A 215 -8.10 -4.80 -11.10
C ALA A 215 -8.02 -3.66 -12.12
N VAL A 216 -8.66 -3.85 -13.28
CA VAL A 216 -8.72 -2.80 -14.34
C VAL A 216 -9.55 -1.60 -13.88
N GLY A 217 -10.70 -1.83 -13.23
CA GLY A 217 -11.54 -0.75 -12.69
C GLY A 217 -10.83 0.05 -11.61
N SER A 218 -10.10 -0.63 -10.72
CA SER A 218 -9.27 0.00 -9.68
C SER A 218 -8.15 0.84 -10.29
N ALA A 219 -7.45 0.32 -11.30
CA ALA A 219 -6.42 1.05 -12.04
C ALA A 219 -6.99 2.29 -12.74
N ALA A 220 -8.14 2.16 -13.38
CA ALA A 220 -8.82 3.28 -14.02
C ALA A 220 -9.23 4.37 -13.01
N ALA A 221 -9.71 3.97 -11.83
CA ALA A 221 -10.04 4.90 -10.75
C ALA A 221 -8.80 5.64 -10.22
N VAL A 222 -7.66 4.95 -10.08
CA VAL A 222 -6.38 5.58 -9.71
C VAL A 222 -5.94 6.58 -10.75
N LEU A 223 -5.93 6.21 -12.03
CA LEU A 223 -5.56 7.13 -13.13
C LEU A 223 -6.49 8.34 -13.23
N MET A 224 -7.78 8.14 -13.02
CA MET A 224 -8.73 9.25 -12.96
C MET A 224 -8.40 10.19 -11.80
N SER A 225 -8.09 9.65 -10.64
CA SER A 225 -7.66 10.42 -9.47
C SER A 225 -6.36 11.20 -9.76
N MET A 226 -5.35 10.54 -10.35
CA MET A 226 -4.10 11.18 -10.76
C MET A 226 -4.35 12.34 -11.73
N SER A 227 -5.27 12.16 -12.68
CA SER A 227 -5.61 13.21 -13.64
C SER A 227 -6.30 14.43 -13.00
N TRP A 228 -7.05 14.24 -11.91
CA TRP A 228 -7.66 15.37 -11.17
C TRP A 228 -6.64 16.23 -10.43
N PHE A 229 -5.54 15.63 -10.02
CA PHE A 229 -4.47 16.29 -9.27
C PHE A 229 -3.23 16.60 -10.10
N GLY A 230 -3.27 16.36 -11.42
CA GLY A 230 -2.15 16.64 -12.33
C GLY A 230 -0.96 15.68 -12.20
N VAL A 231 -1.03 14.65 -11.37
CA VAL A 231 0.08 13.71 -11.15
C VAL A 231 0.29 12.84 -12.38
N GLY A 232 1.52 12.82 -12.90
CA GLY A 232 1.89 11.99 -14.05
C GLY A 232 1.23 12.43 -15.35
N SER A 233 1.09 13.75 -15.60
CA SER A 233 0.49 14.32 -16.81
C SER A 233 1.16 13.85 -18.09
N ASP A 234 2.48 13.65 -18.05
CA ASP A 234 3.32 13.30 -19.20
C ASP A 234 3.48 11.78 -19.40
N ALA A 235 2.99 10.97 -18.45
CA ALA A 235 3.11 9.52 -18.49
C ALA A 235 2.16 8.87 -19.52
N ASN A 236 2.59 7.74 -20.09
CA ASN A 236 1.76 6.94 -20.98
C ASN A 236 0.60 6.29 -20.20
N ARG A 237 -0.62 6.82 -20.36
CA ARG A 237 -1.82 6.36 -19.62
C ARG A 237 -2.15 4.89 -19.82
N TRP A 238 -1.84 4.31 -20.97
CA TRP A 238 -2.11 2.89 -21.23
C TRP A 238 -1.12 1.98 -20.53
N GLU A 239 0.13 2.38 -20.49
CA GLU A 239 1.19 1.69 -19.77
C GLU A 239 0.92 1.72 -18.26
N MET A 240 0.65 2.92 -17.73
CA MET A 240 0.22 3.11 -16.34
C MET A 240 -1.04 2.30 -15.98
N LEU A 241 -2.04 2.23 -16.89
CA LEU A 241 -3.22 1.39 -16.69
C LEU A 241 -2.82 -0.09 -16.54
N GLY A 242 -1.89 -0.56 -17.37
CA GLY A 242 -1.35 -1.92 -17.30
C GLY A 242 -0.66 -2.19 -15.97
N ILE A 243 0.24 -1.30 -15.56
CA ILE A 243 1.02 -1.42 -14.32
C ILE A 243 0.08 -1.41 -13.10
N PHE A 244 -0.82 -0.43 -12.98
CA PHE A 244 -1.77 -0.38 -11.86
C PHE A 244 -2.74 -1.56 -11.85
N SER A 245 -3.16 -2.06 -13.02
CA SER A 245 -3.98 -3.27 -13.12
C SER A 245 -3.22 -4.49 -12.60
N LEU A 246 -1.94 -4.61 -12.95
CA LEU A 246 -1.10 -5.70 -12.50
C LEU A 246 -0.83 -5.64 -10.98
N ILE A 247 -0.55 -4.45 -10.44
CA ILE A 247 -0.41 -4.23 -8.98
C ILE A 247 -1.71 -4.61 -8.26
N SER A 248 -2.84 -4.08 -8.74
CA SER A 248 -4.14 -4.39 -8.17
C SER A 248 -4.44 -5.89 -8.22
N LEU A 249 -4.16 -6.55 -9.33
CA LEU A 249 -4.35 -8.00 -9.48
C LEU A 249 -3.39 -8.82 -8.61
N ALA A 250 -2.14 -8.38 -8.45
CA ALA A 250 -1.17 -9.03 -7.57
C ALA A 250 -1.64 -9.02 -6.11
N VAL A 251 -2.11 -7.86 -5.61
CA VAL A 251 -2.60 -7.70 -4.24
C VAL A 251 -3.93 -8.43 -4.05
N THR A 252 -4.92 -8.19 -4.93
CA THR A 252 -6.26 -8.77 -4.80
C THR A 252 -6.26 -10.27 -5.09
N GLY A 253 -5.54 -10.70 -6.11
CA GLY A 253 -5.45 -12.10 -6.52
C GLY A 253 -4.79 -12.96 -5.45
N SER A 254 -3.63 -12.55 -4.93
CA SER A 254 -2.95 -13.28 -3.86
C SER A 254 -3.77 -13.33 -2.56
N THR A 255 -4.41 -12.22 -2.18
CA THR A 255 -5.31 -12.16 -1.02
C THR A 255 -6.53 -13.05 -1.21
N ALA A 256 -7.19 -12.97 -2.38
CA ALA A 256 -8.35 -13.80 -2.71
C ALA A 256 -7.97 -15.30 -2.79
N GLY A 257 -6.79 -15.62 -3.33
CA GLY A 257 -6.23 -16.97 -3.34
C GLY A 257 -6.03 -17.51 -1.93
N ALA A 258 -5.46 -16.71 -1.03
CA ALA A 258 -5.31 -17.06 0.38
C ALA A 258 -6.67 -17.26 1.07
N VAL A 259 -7.65 -16.36 0.83
CA VAL A 259 -9.02 -16.49 1.34
C VAL A 259 -9.70 -17.76 0.80
N ALA A 260 -9.48 -18.07 -0.47
CA ALA A 260 -10.02 -19.29 -1.08
C ALA A 260 -9.43 -20.57 -0.45
N LEU A 261 -8.14 -20.54 -0.07
CA LEU A 261 -7.42 -21.68 0.49
C LEU A 261 -7.71 -21.90 1.99
N VAL A 262 -7.58 -20.87 2.82
CA VAL A 262 -7.69 -20.95 4.29
C VAL A 262 -8.93 -20.28 4.86
N GLY A 263 -9.83 -19.79 4.01
CA GLY A 263 -11.04 -19.11 4.44
C GLY A 263 -10.81 -17.66 4.88
N PRO A 264 -11.64 -17.10 5.79
CA PRO A 264 -11.58 -15.69 6.19
C PRO A 264 -10.21 -15.26 6.74
N ALA A 265 -9.46 -16.20 7.34
CA ALA A 265 -8.10 -15.94 7.85
C ALA A 265 -7.12 -15.52 6.74
N GLY A 266 -7.36 -15.94 5.48
CA GLY A 266 -6.57 -15.53 4.33
C GLY A 266 -6.57 -14.02 4.07
N ALA A 267 -7.56 -13.28 4.58
CA ALA A 267 -7.58 -11.83 4.53
C ALA A 267 -6.40 -11.17 5.28
N ALA A 268 -5.74 -11.90 6.18
CA ALA A 268 -4.51 -11.45 6.83
C ALA A 268 -3.38 -11.13 5.82
N VAL A 269 -3.37 -11.77 4.65
CA VAL A 269 -2.41 -11.46 3.58
C VAL A 269 -2.59 -10.03 3.09
N GLY A 270 -3.82 -9.60 2.81
CA GLY A 270 -4.10 -8.23 2.42
C GLY A 270 -3.84 -7.22 3.54
N ALA A 271 -4.19 -7.57 4.79
CA ALA A 271 -3.86 -6.76 5.95
C ALA A 271 -2.33 -6.61 6.12
N PHE A 272 -1.57 -7.67 5.88
CA PHE A 272 -0.11 -7.64 5.87
C PHE A 272 0.45 -6.70 4.79
N TYR A 273 -0.07 -6.75 3.57
CA TYR A 273 0.34 -5.83 2.51
C TYR A 273 0.07 -4.38 2.89
N PHE A 274 -1.10 -4.10 3.46
CA PHE A 274 -1.47 -2.74 3.86
C PHE A 274 -0.66 -2.24 5.06
N THR A 275 -0.48 -3.06 6.11
CA THR A 275 0.16 -2.60 7.36
C THR A 275 1.69 -2.67 7.30
N ILE A 276 2.23 -3.79 6.82
CA ILE A 276 3.67 -4.05 6.78
C ILE A 276 4.24 -3.64 5.43
N GLY A 277 3.61 -4.13 4.35
CA GLY A 277 4.12 -3.97 3.01
C GLY A 277 4.20 -2.53 2.54
N THR A 278 3.27 -1.64 2.92
CA THR A 278 3.32 -0.23 2.51
C THR A 278 4.49 0.53 3.13
N VAL A 279 4.88 0.21 4.35
CA VAL A 279 6.01 0.87 5.04
C VAL A 279 7.34 0.53 4.39
N ILE A 280 7.54 -0.76 4.05
CA ILE A 280 8.77 -1.24 3.42
C ILE A 280 8.72 -1.24 1.89
N SER A 281 7.69 -0.63 1.30
CA SER A 281 7.53 -0.57 -0.17
C SER A 281 8.54 0.33 -0.88
N GLY A 282 9.23 1.18 -0.16
CA GLY A 282 10.09 2.19 -0.76
C GLY A 282 9.36 3.46 -1.20
N ALA A 283 8.06 3.60 -0.90
CA ALA A 283 7.28 4.78 -1.26
C ALA A 283 7.62 6.00 -0.40
N SER A 284 7.64 5.82 0.93
CA SER A 284 7.91 6.89 1.89
C SER A 284 9.34 6.86 2.43
N ILE A 285 9.88 5.66 2.64
CA ILE A 285 11.26 5.42 3.08
C ILE A 285 11.92 4.61 1.97
N LEU A 286 13.02 5.11 1.42
CA LEU A 286 13.75 4.38 0.38
C LEU A 286 14.23 3.02 0.88
N PRO A 287 14.30 2.00 0.01
CA PRO A 287 14.78 0.68 0.40
C PRO A 287 16.14 0.72 1.12
N GLU A 288 17.08 1.54 0.63
CA GLU A 288 18.44 1.69 1.17
C GLU A 288 18.47 2.39 2.53
N PHE A 289 17.36 2.99 2.97
CA PHE A 289 17.22 3.61 4.31
C PHE A 289 16.53 2.67 5.30
N LEU A 290 16.08 1.50 4.83
CA LEU A 290 15.50 0.47 5.67
C LEU A 290 16.59 -0.47 6.22
N PRO A 291 16.36 -1.11 7.37
CA PRO A 291 17.17 -2.26 7.77
C PRO A 291 17.18 -3.34 6.69
N ALA A 292 18.28 -4.10 6.55
CA ALA A 292 18.45 -5.10 5.48
C ALA A 292 17.27 -6.08 5.34
N PHE A 293 16.65 -6.49 6.45
CA PHE A 293 15.43 -7.31 6.43
C PHE A 293 14.26 -6.59 5.73
N GLY A 294 14.05 -5.31 6.06
CA GLY A 294 12.97 -4.50 5.48
C GLY A 294 13.18 -4.27 3.99
N GLN A 295 14.42 -4.01 3.57
CA GLN A 295 14.79 -3.86 2.18
C GLN A 295 14.47 -5.14 1.38
N HIS A 296 15.04 -6.28 1.76
CA HIS A 296 14.83 -7.55 1.05
C HIS A 296 13.36 -7.97 1.02
N LEU A 297 12.64 -7.81 2.13
CA LEU A 297 11.22 -8.14 2.15
C LEU A 297 10.42 -7.20 1.27
N GLY A 298 10.71 -5.90 1.34
CA GLY A 298 10.01 -4.86 0.57
C GLY A 298 10.10 -5.09 -0.93
N GLU A 299 11.30 -5.32 -1.45
CA GLU A 299 11.56 -5.56 -2.87
C GLU A 299 10.82 -6.78 -3.43
N ASN A 300 10.62 -7.81 -2.61
CA ASN A 300 9.95 -9.04 -2.99
C ASN A 300 8.45 -9.05 -2.73
N LEU A 301 7.88 -8.01 -2.15
CA LEU A 301 6.43 -7.87 -1.97
C LEU A 301 5.77 -7.14 -3.14
N PRO A 302 4.48 -7.45 -3.43
CA PRO A 302 3.76 -6.78 -4.52
C PRO A 302 3.60 -5.28 -4.28
N THR A 303 3.62 -4.82 -3.02
CA THR A 303 3.58 -3.40 -2.67
C THR A 303 4.87 -2.69 -3.03
N GLY A 304 6.03 -3.27 -2.73
CA GLY A 304 7.32 -2.68 -3.07
C GLY A 304 7.63 -2.75 -4.56
N ALA A 305 7.47 -3.93 -5.17
CA ALA A 305 7.61 -4.06 -6.62
C ALA A 305 6.68 -3.10 -7.37
N GLY A 306 5.45 -2.89 -6.86
CA GLY A 306 4.49 -1.95 -7.42
C GLY A 306 4.97 -0.49 -7.34
N VAL A 307 5.49 -0.08 -6.19
CA VAL A 307 6.05 1.29 -6.00
C VAL A 307 7.21 1.54 -6.94
N GLN A 308 8.15 0.57 -7.03
CA GLN A 308 9.31 0.73 -7.90
C GLN A 308 8.90 0.78 -9.38
N ALA A 309 7.98 -0.10 -9.81
CA ALA A 309 7.45 -0.09 -11.18
C ALA A 309 6.79 1.24 -11.54
N VAL A 310 5.95 1.79 -10.64
CA VAL A 310 5.29 3.10 -10.87
C VAL A 310 6.31 4.24 -10.87
N ARG A 311 7.32 4.21 -9.99
CA ARG A 311 8.37 5.24 -9.95
C ARG A 311 9.19 5.24 -11.22
N ASP A 312 9.56 4.05 -11.71
CA ASP A 312 10.35 3.92 -12.93
C ASP A 312 9.56 4.40 -14.15
N ASP A 313 8.31 4.00 -14.28
CA ASP A 313 7.44 4.42 -15.40
C ASP A 313 7.14 5.93 -15.39
N LEU A 314 6.93 6.52 -14.20
CA LEU A 314 6.62 7.95 -14.08
C LEU A 314 7.82 8.86 -14.28
N TYR A 315 8.99 8.49 -13.76
CA TYR A 315 10.11 9.41 -13.63
C TYR A 315 11.38 8.95 -14.33
N PHE A 316 11.52 7.65 -14.60
CA PHE A 316 12.75 7.04 -15.11
C PHE A 316 12.49 6.14 -16.31
N PRO A 317 12.13 6.71 -17.47
CA PRO A 317 11.77 5.91 -18.65
C PRO A 317 12.91 5.03 -19.16
N ASP A 318 14.16 5.32 -18.80
CA ASP A 318 15.34 4.54 -19.16
C ASP A 318 15.65 3.41 -18.16
N ALA A 319 14.90 3.32 -17.03
CA ALA A 319 15.12 2.31 -16.00
C ALA A 319 14.52 0.94 -16.38
N PRO A 320 15.16 -0.18 -15.97
CA PRO A 320 14.68 -1.52 -16.27
C PRO A 320 13.47 -1.92 -15.38
N ILE A 321 12.26 -1.65 -15.82
CA ILE A 321 11.01 -2.01 -15.11
C ILE A 321 10.75 -3.51 -15.01
N GLY A 322 11.37 -4.33 -15.88
CA GLY A 322 11.13 -5.77 -16.03
C GLY A 322 11.16 -6.57 -14.72
N PRO A 323 12.18 -6.44 -13.87
CA PRO A 323 12.26 -7.17 -12.60
C PRO A 323 11.04 -6.96 -11.69
N HIS A 324 10.54 -5.74 -11.60
CA HIS A 324 9.37 -5.39 -10.79
C HIS A 324 8.09 -6.00 -11.34
N LEU A 325 7.92 -5.99 -12.67
CA LEU A 325 6.77 -6.63 -13.34
C LEU A 325 6.78 -8.15 -13.15
N TRP A 326 7.96 -8.80 -13.07
CA TRP A 326 8.06 -10.22 -12.79
C TRP A 326 7.55 -10.59 -11.41
N VAL A 327 7.90 -9.83 -10.37
CA VAL A 327 7.40 -10.04 -9.00
C VAL A 327 5.88 -9.91 -8.99
N LEU A 328 5.34 -8.84 -9.56
CA LEU A 328 3.89 -8.59 -9.63
C LEU A 328 3.16 -9.71 -10.38
N THR A 329 3.71 -10.14 -11.52
CA THR A 329 3.12 -11.22 -12.32
C THR A 329 3.12 -12.55 -11.57
N ALA A 330 4.18 -12.85 -10.82
CA ALA A 330 4.24 -14.05 -9.99
C ALA A 330 3.14 -14.07 -8.92
N TYR A 331 2.96 -12.95 -8.18
CA TYR A 331 1.88 -12.85 -7.18
C TYR A 331 0.49 -12.95 -7.81
N ALA A 332 0.26 -12.26 -8.93
CA ALA A 332 -1.00 -12.33 -9.67
C ALA A 332 -1.29 -13.74 -10.15
N ALA A 333 -0.30 -14.40 -10.78
CA ALA A 333 -0.44 -15.75 -11.32
C ALA A 333 -0.69 -16.78 -10.21
N ILE A 334 0.09 -16.75 -9.12
CA ILE A 334 -0.10 -17.66 -7.98
C ILE A 334 -1.47 -17.45 -7.35
N GLY A 335 -1.87 -16.19 -7.12
CA GLY A 335 -3.18 -15.86 -6.55
C GLY A 335 -4.33 -16.34 -7.41
N CYS A 336 -4.30 -16.04 -8.70
CA CYS A 336 -5.29 -16.48 -9.68
C CYS A 336 -5.35 -18.01 -9.78
N LEU A 337 -4.20 -18.69 -9.79
CA LEU A 337 -4.13 -20.15 -9.81
C LEU A 337 -4.74 -20.75 -8.55
N LEU A 338 -4.46 -20.21 -7.37
CA LEU A 338 -5.07 -20.66 -6.12
C LEU A 338 -6.60 -20.50 -6.14
N VAL A 339 -7.11 -19.39 -6.65
CA VAL A 339 -8.55 -19.17 -6.84
C VAL A 339 -9.13 -20.23 -7.78
N LEU A 340 -8.50 -20.52 -8.89
CA LEU A 340 -8.96 -21.56 -9.84
C LEU A 340 -8.94 -22.95 -9.20
N ILE A 341 -7.81 -23.36 -8.63
CA ILE A 341 -7.62 -24.69 -8.03
C ILE A 341 -8.65 -24.93 -6.92
N THR A 342 -8.83 -23.97 -6.02
CA THR A 342 -9.80 -24.11 -4.90
C THR A 342 -11.25 -24.15 -5.36
N ASN A 343 -11.58 -23.57 -6.52
CA ASN A 343 -12.91 -23.68 -7.12
C ASN A 343 -13.15 -24.96 -7.93
N VAL A 344 -12.08 -25.65 -8.34
CA VAL A 344 -12.17 -26.86 -9.17
C VAL A 344 -12.00 -28.14 -8.35
N LEU A 345 -11.05 -28.14 -7.38
CA LEU A 345 -10.76 -29.34 -6.59
C LEU A 345 -11.84 -29.58 -5.51
N PRO A 346 -12.39 -30.82 -5.40
CA PRO A 346 -13.34 -31.16 -4.34
C PRO A 346 -12.65 -31.13 -2.97
N ASN A 347 -13.33 -30.55 -1.98
CA ASN A 347 -12.83 -30.54 -0.61
C ASN A 347 -13.15 -31.89 0.05
N ARG A 348 -12.17 -32.54 0.66
CA ARG A 348 -12.36 -33.78 1.41
C ARG A 348 -13.41 -33.67 2.55
N LYS A 349 -13.69 -32.45 3.02
CA LYS A 349 -14.69 -32.21 4.06
C LYS A 349 -16.14 -32.27 3.56
N ASP A 350 -16.39 -32.02 2.28
CA ASP A 350 -17.75 -32.05 1.73
C ASP A 350 -18.26 -33.49 1.54
N SER A 351 -17.35 -34.45 1.33
CA SER A 351 -17.72 -35.88 1.22
C SER A 351 -18.17 -36.50 2.54
N THR A 352 -17.71 -35.96 3.69
CA THR A 352 -18.13 -36.45 5.00
C THR A 352 -19.52 -35.92 5.38
N SER A 353 -19.85 -34.67 4.98
CA SER A 353 -21.15 -34.09 5.27
C SER A 353 -22.26 -34.65 4.37
N GLU A 354 -21.99 -35.01 3.12
CA GLU A 354 -22.98 -35.68 2.25
C GLU A 354 -23.26 -37.12 2.73
N VAL A 355 -22.23 -37.81 3.22
CA VAL A 355 -22.43 -39.16 3.79
C VAL A 355 -23.23 -39.10 5.10
N ASP A 356 -22.99 -38.09 5.95
CA ASP A 356 -23.79 -37.93 7.18
C ASP A 356 -25.22 -37.49 6.89
N LEU A 357 -25.49 -36.65 5.87
CA LEU A 357 -26.83 -36.28 5.47
C LEU A 357 -27.58 -37.45 4.85
N ASP A 358 -26.93 -38.27 4.03
CA ASP A 358 -27.54 -39.45 3.40
C ASP A 358 -27.83 -40.53 4.46
N LEU A 359 -26.98 -40.64 5.51
CA LEU A 359 -27.24 -41.52 6.64
C LEU A 359 -28.40 -41.03 7.52
N THR A 360 -28.53 -39.73 7.78
CA THR A 360 -29.63 -39.15 8.55
C THR A 360 -30.95 -39.27 7.80
N VAL A 361 -30.98 -38.98 6.48
CA VAL A 361 -32.16 -39.13 5.64
C VAL A 361 -32.58 -40.61 5.53
N ARG A 362 -31.64 -41.54 5.48
CA ARG A 362 -31.97 -42.99 5.49
C ARG A 362 -32.47 -43.48 6.85
N LEU A 363 -32.06 -42.90 7.95
CA LEU A 363 -32.55 -43.26 9.28
C LEU A 363 -33.93 -42.65 9.59
N GLU A 364 -34.25 -41.48 9.03
CA GLU A 364 -35.59 -40.87 9.13
C GLU A 364 -36.63 -41.50 8.16
N GLY A 365 -36.19 -42.21 7.14
CA GLY A 365 -37.02 -42.88 6.16
C GLY A 365 -37.47 -44.31 6.54
N VAL A 366 -37.12 -44.80 7.73
CA VAL A 366 -37.66 -46.08 8.24
C VAL A 366 -39.03 -45.81 8.87
N PRO A 367 -40.14 -46.21 8.23
CA PRO A 367 -41.44 -46.09 8.87
C PRO A 367 -41.42 -47.00 10.10
N ALA A 368 -41.71 -46.42 11.25
CA ALA A 368 -41.97 -47.16 12.48
C ALA A 368 -43.26 -48.01 12.25
N GLY A 369 -43.06 -49.07 11.49
CA GLY A 369 -44.07 -50.06 11.20
C GLY A 369 -44.05 -51.16 12.24
N SER A 370 -45.13 -51.28 12.92
CA SER A 370 -45.63 -52.51 13.55
C SER A 370 -44.79 -53.08 14.73
N ILE A 371 -45.04 -52.54 15.91
CA ILE A 371 -45.14 -53.39 17.08
C ILE A 371 -46.60 -53.35 17.50
N SER A 372 -47.35 -54.36 16.96
CA SER A 372 -48.62 -54.76 17.47
C SER A 372 -48.45 -55.22 18.90
N ARG A 373 -49.05 -54.52 19.81
CA ARG A 373 -49.46 -55.07 21.12
C ARG A 373 -50.96 -54.75 21.33
N SER A 374 -51.69 -55.78 21.05
CA SER A 374 -53.05 -56.02 21.65
C SER A 374 -52.98 -55.70 23.15
N ASN A 375 -53.77 -54.77 23.63
CA ASN A 375 -54.54 -54.99 24.84
C ASN A 375 -55.79 -54.12 24.84
N SER A 376 -56.88 -54.83 25.09
CA SER A 376 -58.29 -54.51 25.16
C SER A 376 -58.59 -53.49 26.29
N ASP A 377 -59.75 -52.88 26.03
CA ASP A 377 -60.74 -52.39 27.01
C ASP A 377 -60.48 -51.14 27.82
N PHE A 378 -61.16 -50.07 27.52
CA PHE A 378 -62.21 -49.57 28.41
C PHE A 378 -63.06 -48.50 27.72
N ARG A 379 -64.38 -48.70 27.91
CA ARG A 379 -65.49 -47.86 27.47
C ARG A 379 -65.47 -46.46 28.06
N GLY A 380 -66.15 -45.57 27.36
CA GLY A 380 -66.68 -44.37 28.01
C GLY A 380 -67.13 -43.28 27.02
N HIS A 381 -68.40 -43.30 26.74
CA HIS A 381 -69.30 -42.30 26.22
C HIS A 381 -68.84 -40.82 26.33
N ALA A 382 -69.07 -40.03 25.29
CA ALA A 382 -70.19 -39.11 25.17
C ALA A 382 -70.02 -38.24 23.90
N GLU A 383 -71.15 -38.04 23.30
CA GLU A 383 -71.51 -37.39 22.05
C GLU A 383 -71.48 -35.85 22.11
N PRO A 384 -71.87 -35.18 21.04
CA PRO A 384 -71.26 -33.96 20.51
C PRO A 384 -72.10 -32.71 20.76
N VAL A 385 -71.52 -31.54 20.61
CA VAL A 385 -72.30 -30.30 20.46
C VAL A 385 -71.78 -29.45 19.31
N GLU A 386 -72.77 -29.21 18.50
CA GLU A 386 -72.92 -28.43 17.30
C GLU A 386 -72.54 -26.92 17.43
N ARG A 387 -72.21 -26.39 16.26
CA ARG A 387 -72.61 -25.10 15.70
C ARG A 387 -72.14 -23.79 16.29
N GLY A 388 -71.70 -22.97 15.37
CA GLY A 388 -71.71 -21.52 15.51
C GLY A 388 -70.96 -20.76 14.43
N ASN A 389 -71.52 -20.72 13.26
CA ASN A 389 -71.25 -19.81 12.15
C ASN A 389 -71.69 -18.38 12.53
N ARG A 390 -70.88 -17.36 12.17
CA ARG A 390 -71.21 -15.97 11.78
C ARG A 390 -69.93 -15.18 11.92
N GLY A 391 -69.41 -14.53 10.92
CA GLY A 391 -70.03 -13.58 10.03
C GLY A 391 -69.35 -12.27 10.24
N SER A 392 -68.71 -11.83 9.15
CA SER A 392 -68.47 -10.46 8.69
C SER A 392 -68.16 -9.38 9.75
N GLU A 393 -67.09 -8.64 9.56
CA GLU A 393 -67.25 -7.28 9.09
C GLU A 393 -65.89 -6.63 8.82
N ARG A 394 -65.88 -5.97 7.71
CA ARG A 394 -64.86 -5.00 7.27
C ARG A 394 -64.86 -3.80 8.21
N THR A 395 -63.70 -3.23 8.48
CA THR A 395 -63.60 -1.77 8.53
C THR A 395 -62.24 -1.35 8.04
N HIS A 396 -62.30 -0.62 6.98
CA HIS A 396 -61.34 0.37 6.51
C HIS A 396 -60.94 1.31 7.65
N ARG A 397 -59.68 1.63 7.73
CA ARG A 397 -59.25 2.95 8.16
C ARG A 397 -58.00 3.40 7.40
N GLU A 398 -58.29 4.43 6.72
CA GLU A 398 -57.56 5.39 5.92
C GLU A 398 -56.33 5.95 6.61
N HIS A 399 -55.40 6.31 5.75
CA HIS A 399 -54.31 7.25 5.96
C HIS A 399 -54.81 8.60 6.48
N PRO A 400 -53.88 9.38 7.09
CA PRO A 400 -53.53 10.61 6.38
C PRO A 400 -52.01 10.90 6.30
N GLU A 401 -51.60 11.31 5.12
CA GLU A 401 -50.49 12.20 4.89
C GLU A 401 -50.66 13.52 5.63
N PRO A 402 -49.58 14.23 5.93
CA PRO A 402 -49.59 15.68 5.87
C PRO A 402 -48.59 16.26 4.89
N ASP A 403 -49.16 17.06 4.18
CA ASP A 403 -49.00 18.10 3.22
C ASP A 403 -47.72 18.96 3.36
N HIS A 404 -47.18 19.26 2.22
CA HIS A 404 -46.23 20.33 1.93
C HIS A 404 -46.82 21.71 2.20
N ARG A 405 -46.03 22.60 2.75
CA ARG A 405 -45.99 23.97 2.26
C ARG A 405 -44.74 24.74 2.70
N ALA A 406 -44.12 25.25 1.71
CA ALA A 406 -43.16 26.31 1.58
C ALA A 406 -43.44 27.54 2.46
N ALA A 407 -42.34 28.16 2.89
CA ALA A 407 -42.19 29.63 2.93
C ALA A 407 -40.72 30.00 3.15
N ASP A 408 -40.06 30.48 2.12
CA ASP A 408 -39.14 31.63 2.22
C ASP A 408 -40.01 32.88 2.38
N PRO A 409 -39.54 34.00 2.99
CA PRO A 409 -38.52 34.83 2.41
C PRO A 409 -37.67 35.68 3.38
N ALA A 410 -36.49 36.08 2.88
CA ALA A 410 -35.90 37.43 2.93
C ALA A 410 -35.69 38.18 4.26
N GLY A 411 -34.51 38.73 4.38
CA GLY A 411 -34.21 39.95 5.14
C GLY A 411 -32.84 39.94 5.79
N ASN A 412 -31.82 40.39 5.15
CA ASN A 412 -31.33 41.77 5.08
C ASN A 412 -30.31 42.15 6.17
N HIS A 413 -29.20 42.73 5.70
CA HIS A 413 -28.29 43.71 6.35
C HIS A 413 -27.44 43.20 7.53
N SER A 414 -26.18 43.45 7.63
CA SER A 414 -25.34 44.61 7.27
C SER A 414 -23.89 44.34 7.60
N ASN A 415 -22.99 44.84 6.78
CA ASN A 415 -21.90 45.73 7.18
C ASN A 415 -21.04 45.29 8.38
N ASP A 416 -19.77 45.00 8.19
CA ASP A 416 -18.72 45.87 8.66
C ASP A 416 -17.33 45.51 8.12
N ARG A 417 -16.79 46.46 7.39
CA ARG A 417 -15.45 47.03 7.33
C ARG A 417 -14.27 46.13 7.75
N GLY A 418 -13.38 45.93 6.80
CA GLY A 418 -11.98 45.58 7.00
C GLY A 418 -11.18 46.69 7.74
N PRO A 419 -9.91 46.45 7.97
CA PRO A 419 -8.91 47.47 7.67
C PRO A 419 -7.83 47.00 6.69
N ASP A 420 -7.61 47.85 5.73
CA ASP A 420 -6.44 48.17 4.95
C ASP A 420 -5.18 48.26 5.81
N ILE A 421 -4.10 47.58 5.39
CA ILE A 421 -2.72 47.97 5.71
C ILE A 421 -1.90 47.63 4.46
N GLY A 422 -1.57 48.49 3.58
CA GLY A 422 -0.46 49.42 3.67
C GLY A 422 0.75 48.81 2.94
N VAL A 423 0.90 49.15 1.63
CA VAL A 423 2.08 48.98 0.79
C VAL A 423 3.23 49.81 1.37
N GLY A 424 4.40 49.20 1.55
CA GLY A 424 5.69 49.85 1.79
C GLY A 424 6.75 49.27 0.86
N LYS A 425 7.04 50.02 -0.18
CA LYS A 425 8.27 49.89 -0.97
C LYS A 425 9.48 50.30 -0.11
N GLN A 426 10.50 49.50 -0.06
CA GLN A 426 11.89 49.88 -0.35
C GLN A 426 12.66 48.66 -0.80
#